data_e918ab904f2f46cc482e0420604f6f5f
#
_entry.id   e918ab904f2f46cc482e0420604f6f5f
#
_cell.length_a   1.000
_cell.length_b   1.000
_cell.length_c   1.000
_cell.angle_alpha   90.00
_cell.angle_beta   90.00
_cell.angle_gamma   90.00
#
_symmetry.space_group_name_H-M   'P 1'
#
loop_
_entity.id
_entity.type
_entity.pdbx_description
1 polymer ?
#
loop_
_entity_poly.entity_id
_entity_poly.type
_entity_poly.pdbx_seq_one_letter_code
_entity_poly.pdbx_strand_id
1 'polypeptide(L)'
;LGTDCGILISSLFLTTTVSYGGVDTVIEPLSSLAFARMVYGFIMIAVIGYTVDLVQSGNQQSNQILIFCKDYESMAEMINTKAHRGATLIDAMGWYSKTPSKAVMVVCRKRDTSTILKLIKEEDPNAFLTVGSVMGVYGQGFDALNKA
;
A
#
# COMPACT_ATOMS: atom_id res chain seq x y z
N LEU A 1 12.60 -3.81 -17.98
CA LEU A 1 13.67 -4.47 -17.18
C LEU A 1 14.81 -5.01 -18.06
N GLY A 2 14.58 -5.37 -19.31
CA GLY A 2 15.62 -5.86 -20.21
C GLY A 2 16.52 -4.79 -20.83
N THR A 3 16.04 -3.57 -20.98
CA THR A 3 16.74 -2.46 -21.61
C THR A 3 17.76 -1.79 -20.67
N ASP A 4 17.48 -1.75 -19.37
CA ASP A 4 18.35 -1.08 -18.40
C ASP A 4 19.62 -1.87 -18.09
N CYS A 5 19.54 -3.20 -18.12
CA CYS A 5 20.68 -4.08 -17.96
C CYS A 5 21.64 -3.97 -19.17
N GLY A 6 21.07 -3.79 -20.37
CA GLY A 6 21.85 -3.55 -21.60
C GLY A 6 22.62 -2.24 -21.59
N ILE A 7 22.05 -1.19 -21.02
CA ILE A 7 22.69 0.13 -20.89
C ILE A 7 23.86 0.06 -19.89
N LEU A 8 23.71 -0.65 -18.79
CA LEU A 8 24.79 -0.84 -17.81
C LEU A 8 25.96 -1.62 -18.38
N ILE A 9 25.68 -2.69 -19.14
CA ILE A 9 26.72 -3.50 -19.82
C ILE A 9 27.37 -2.71 -20.95
N SER A 10 26.58 -1.93 -21.73
CA SER A 10 27.15 -1.11 -22.80
C SER A 10 28.01 0.02 -22.27
N SER A 11 27.67 0.63 -21.14
CA SER A 11 28.49 1.66 -20.50
C SER A 11 29.83 1.11 -19.99
N LEU A 12 29.85 -0.15 -19.54
CA LEU A 12 31.05 -0.85 -19.15
C LEU A 12 31.93 -1.18 -20.39
N PHE A 13 31.28 -1.57 -21.49
CA PHE A 13 31.97 -1.96 -22.73
C PHE A 13 32.48 -0.74 -23.50
N LEU A 14 31.76 0.39 -23.48
CA LEU A 14 32.19 1.62 -24.17
C LEU A 14 33.43 2.25 -23.55
N THR A 15 33.67 2.02 -22.26
CA THR A 15 34.88 2.49 -21.57
C THR A 15 36.13 1.69 -21.95
N THR A 16 35.98 0.47 -22.48
CA THR A 16 37.09 -0.37 -22.92
C THR A 16 37.49 -0.14 -24.37
N THR A 17 36.65 0.47 -25.21
CA THR A 17 36.90 0.65 -26.64
C THR A 17 37.49 2.04 -27.03
N VAL A 18 37.52 3.00 -26.13
CA VAL A 18 38.05 4.34 -26.36
C VAL A 18 39.57 4.45 -26.06
N SER A 19 40.22 3.35 -25.71
CA SER A 19 41.65 3.32 -25.37
C SER A 19 42.54 2.98 -26.55
N TYR A 20 42.34 3.60 -27.71
CA TYR A 20 43.29 3.57 -28.81
C TYR A 20 43.70 5.00 -29.21
N GLY A 21 44.71 5.50 -28.51
CA GLY A 21 45.34 6.76 -28.87
C GLY A 21 45.97 7.48 -27.70
N GLY A 22 47.04 6.93 -27.18
CA GLY A 22 48.14 7.65 -26.49
C GLY A 22 47.75 8.43 -25.25
N VAL A 23 48.18 7.93 -24.14
CA VAL A 23 48.77 8.52 -22.92
C VAL A 23 48.39 7.73 -21.67
N ASP A 24 49.37 7.15 -21.06
CA ASP A 24 49.28 6.20 -19.93
C ASP A 24 48.83 6.79 -18.56
N THR A 25 48.33 8.03 -18.55
CA THR A 25 48.00 8.73 -17.29
C THR A 25 46.49 8.83 -17.00
N VAL A 26 45.60 8.24 -17.83
CA VAL A 26 44.15 8.43 -17.70
C VAL A 26 43.42 7.13 -17.24
N ILE A 27 44.15 6.04 -16.99
CA ILE A 27 43.54 4.73 -16.78
C ILE A 27 42.99 4.57 -15.36
N GLU A 28 43.61 5.16 -14.36
CA GLU A 28 43.12 5.01 -12.96
C GLU A 28 41.82 5.77 -12.65
N PRO A 29 41.61 7.01 -13.05
CA PRO A 29 40.35 7.68 -12.78
C PRO A 29 39.19 7.13 -13.60
N LEU A 30 39.45 6.47 -14.74
CA LEU A 30 38.38 5.93 -15.59
C LEU A 30 37.75 4.66 -15.00
N SER A 31 38.55 3.80 -14.38
CA SER A 31 38.02 2.60 -13.70
C SER A 31 37.19 2.95 -12.47
N SER A 32 37.61 3.93 -11.68
CA SER A 32 36.85 4.41 -10.53
C SER A 32 35.55 5.11 -10.94
N LEU A 33 35.57 5.87 -12.05
CA LEU A 33 34.38 6.49 -12.63
C LEU A 33 33.40 5.44 -13.19
N ALA A 34 33.90 4.38 -13.83
CA ALA A 34 33.06 3.30 -14.32
C ALA A 34 32.41 2.53 -13.18
N PHE A 35 33.15 2.24 -12.11
CA PHE A 35 32.61 1.61 -10.91
C PHE A 35 31.56 2.48 -10.21
N ALA A 36 31.83 3.77 -10.06
CA ALA A 36 30.87 4.72 -9.51
C ALA A 36 29.56 4.76 -10.33
N ARG A 37 29.64 4.78 -11.67
CA ARG A 37 28.47 4.74 -12.54
C ARG A 37 27.66 3.48 -12.39
N MET A 38 28.30 2.31 -12.24
CA MET A 38 27.60 1.05 -11.95
C MET A 38 26.85 1.11 -10.61
N VAL A 39 27.51 1.58 -9.55
CA VAL A 39 26.91 1.73 -8.23
C VAL A 39 25.70 2.68 -8.29
N TYR A 40 25.85 3.83 -8.94
CA TYR A 40 24.72 4.75 -9.14
C TYR A 40 23.57 4.13 -9.93
N GLY A 41 23.86 3.34 -10.96
CA GLY A 41 22.84 2.61 -11.72
C GLY A 41 22.05 1.66 -10.85
N PHE A 42 22.69 0.88 -9.99
CA PHE A 42 22.01 -0.02 -9.05
C PHE A 42 21.15 0.75 -8.03
N ILE A 43 21.68 1.84 -7.50
CA ILE A 43 20.93 2.69 -6.56
C ILE A 43 19.67 3.26 -7.24
N MET A 44 19.79 3.77 -8.46
CA MET A 44 18.65 4.31 -9.22
C MET A 44 17.58 3.26 -9.50
N ILE A 45 17.97 2.05 -9.91
CA ILE A 45 17.02 0.95 -10.14
C ILE A 45 16.31 0.58 -8.84
N ALA A 46 17.01 0.49 -7.72
CA ALA A 46 16.42 0.18 -6.42
C ALA A 46 15.43 1.28 -5.96
N VAL A 47 15.79 2.55 -6.13
CA VAL A 47 14.93 3.68 -5.77
C VAL A 47 13.67 3.73 -6.64
N ILE A 48 13.82 3.54 -7.96
CA ILE A 48 12.68 3.53 -8.88
C ILE A 48 11.75 2.35 -8.56
N GLY A 49 12.30 1.14 -8.36
CA GLY A 49 11.51 -0.04 -7.99
C GLY A 49 10.73 0.18 -6.70
N TYR A 50 11.38 0.67 -5.66
CA TYR A 50 10.73 0.98 -4.39
C TYR A 50 9.63 2.05 -4.53
N THR A 51 9.88 3.09 -5.32
CA THR A 51 8.89 4.16 -5.56
C THR A 51 7.66 3.65 -6.30
N VAL A 52 7.87 2.81 -7.32
CA VAL A 52 6.76 2.20 -8.07
C VAL A 52 5.93 1.30 -7.16
N ASP A 53 6.56 0.47 -6.32
CA ASP A 53 5.87 -0.38 -5.36
C ASP A 53 5.04 0.43 -4.35
N LEU A 54 5.58 1.54 -3.84
CA LEU A 54 4.84 2.43 -2.95
C LEU A 54 3.60 3.04 -3.62
N VAL A 55 3.73 3.48 -4.85
CA VAL A 55 2.61 4.08 -5.60
C VAL A 55 1.54 3.02 -5.92
N GLN A 56 1.94 1.84 -6.36
CA GLN A 56 1.00 0.77 -6.70
C GLN A 56 0.32 0.18 -5.45
N SER A 57 1.05 -0.07 -4.38
CA SER A 57 0.50 -0.64 -3.14
C SER A 57 -0.36 0.36 -2.37
N GLY A 58 -0.06 1.65 -2.45
CA GLY A 58 -0.75 2.69 -1.67
C GLY A 58 -2.17 2.98 -2.13
N ASN A 59 -2.52 2.68 -3.38
CA ASN A 59 -3.76 3.19 -3.98
C ASN A 59 -4.92 2.18 -4.03
N GLN A 60 -4.67 0.89 -3.79
CA GLN A 60 -5.70 -0.15 -3.92
C GLN A 60 -6.06 -0.89 -2.63
N GLN A 61 -5.42 -0.55 -1.51
CA GLN A 61 -5.73 -1.21 -0.25
C GLN A 61 -7.03 -0.67 0.36
N SER A 62 -7.96 -1.57 0.58
CA SER A 62 -9.17 -1.34 1.36
C SER A 62 -9.02 -1.97 2.74
N ASN A 63 -9.67 -1.38 3.73
CA ASN A 63 -9.71 -1.92 5.08
C ASN A 63 -11.13 -2.31 5.42
N GLN A 64 -11.24 -3.42 6.13
CA GLN A 64 -12.46 -3.87 6.79
C GLN A 64 -12.34 -3.57 8.26
N ILE A 65 -13.32 -2.87 8.80
CA ILE A 65 -13.42 -2.55 10.23
C ILE A 65 -14.58 -3.37 10.79
N LEU A 66 -14.30 -4.15 11.81
CA LEU A 66 -15.32 -4.90 12.56
C LEU A 66 -15.43 -4.26 13.95
N ILE A 67 -16.62 -3.82 14.30
CA ILE A 67 -16.90 -3.03 15.49
C ILE A 67 -17.85 -3.84 16.39
N PHE A 68 -17.45 -4.04 17.63
CA PHE A 68 -18.25 -4.67 18.67
C PHE A 68 -18.62 -3.62 19.70
N CYS A 69 -19.87 -3.20 19.72
CA CYS A 69 -20.41 -2.21 20.64
C CYS A 69 -21.76 -2.68 21.20
N LYS A 70 -22.22 -2.05 22.26
CA LYS A 70 -23.52 -2.37 22.88
C LYS A 70 -24.67 -1.78 22.06
N ASP A 71 -24.48 -0.54 21.60
CA ASP A 71 -25.44 0.18 20.77
C ASP A 71 -25.01 0.16 19.29
N TYR A 72 -25.32 -0.96 18.65
CA TYR A 72 -24.97 -1.18 17.25
C TYR A 72 -25.84 -0.36 16.29
N GLU A 73 -27.06 0.03 16.70
CA GLU A 73 -27.97 0.80 15.85
C GLU A 73 -27.47 2.24 15.69
N SER A 74 -27.16 2.92 16.81
CA SER A 74 -26.58 4.25 16.80
C SER A 74 -25.24 4.28 16.04
N MET A 75 -24.41 3.28 16.26
CA MET A 75 -23.12 3.16 15.56
C MET A 75 -23.31 3.00 14.04
N ALA A 76 -24.21 2.15 13.59
CA ALA A 76 -24.48 1.93 12.18
C ALA A 76 -25.07 3.19 11.51
N GLU A 77 -25.98 3.89 12.20
CA GLU A 77 -26.56 5.14 11.72
C GLU A 77 -25.51 6.25 11.63
N MET A 78 -24.65 6.37 12.62
CA MET A 78 -23.54 7.34 12.61
C MET A 78 -22.60 7.09 11.43
N ILE A 79 -22.24 5.83 11.18
CA ILE A 79 -21.36 5.49 10.05
C ILE A 79 -22.03 5.82 8.71
N ASN A 80 -23.29 5.52 8.56
CA ASN A 80 -24.03 5.81 7.34
C ASN A 80 -24.16 7.32 7.10
N THR A 81 -24.47 8.10 8.14
CA THR A 81 -24.74 9.54 8.03
C THR A 81 -23.45 10.37 7.98
N LYS A 82 -22.50 10.13 8.88
CA LYS A 82 -21.27 10.94 8.98
C LYS A 82 -20.12 10.42 8.10
N ALA A 83 -19.96 9.12 7.98
CA ALA A 83 -18.89 8.56 7.17
C ALA A 83 -19.33 8.30 5.71
N HIS A 84 -20.60 8.40 5.40
CA HIS A 84 -21.18 8.10 4.08
C HIS A 84 -20.73 6.73 3.54
N ARG A 85 -20.71 5.73 4.42
CA ARG A 85 -20.32 4.35 4.12
C ARG A 85 -21.41 3.39 4.56
N GLY A 86 -21.60 2.35 3.76
CA GLY A 86 -22.52 1.26 4.13
C GLY A 86 -21.99 0.50 5.33
N ALA A 87 -22.86 0.27 6.31
CA ALA A 87 -22.60 -0.59 7.44
C ALA A 87 -23.40 -1.89 7.30
N THR A 88 -22.78 -3.04 7.58
CA THR A 88 -23.42 -4.35 7.56
C THR A 88 -23.46 -4.89 8.98
N LEU A 89 -24.64 -5.28 9.43
CA LEU A 89 -24.80 -5.93 10.73
C LEU A 89 -24.58 -7.43 10.59
N ILE A 90 -23.75 -7.98 11.46
CA ILE A 90 -23.46 -9.42 11.55
C ILE A 90 -23.90 -9.91 12.91
N ASP A 91 -24.73 -10.94 12.94
CA ASP A 91 -25.11 -11.60 14.18
C ASP A 91 -23.90 -12.35 14.76
N ALA A 92 -23.57 -12.05 16.00
CA ALA A 92 -22.47 -12.63 16.72
C ALA A 92 -22.92 -13.12 18.10
N MET A 93 -22.22 -14.08 18.65
CA MET A 93 -22.45 -14.54 20.02
C MET A 93 -21.14 -14.70 20.75
N GLY A 94 -21.02 -14.04 21.88
CA GLY A 94 -19.86 -14.20 22.74
C GLY A 94 -19.77 -15.63 23.26
N TRP A 95 -18.69 -16.34 22.99
CA TRP A 95 -18.53 -17.72 23.45
C TRP A 95 -18.58 -17.86 24.98
N TYR A 96 -17.96 -16.91 25.68
CA TYR A 96 -17.91 -16.93 27.15
C TYR A 96 -19.22 -16.44 27.78
N SER A 97 -19.74 -15.30 27.30
CA SER A 97 -20.95 -14.68 27.88
C SER A 97 -22.25 -15.36 27.46
N LYS A 98 -22.21 -16.13 26.33
CA LYS A 98 -23.41 -16.77 25.71
C LYS A 98 -24.52 -15.77 25.40
N THR A 99 -24.21 -14.48 25.36
CA THR A 99 -25.19 -13.44 25.04
C THR A 99 -25.14 -13.13 23.54
N PRO A 100 -26.32 -13.05 22.88
CA PRO A 100 -26.38 -12.61 21.51
C PRO A 100 -25.92 -11.14 21.43
N SER A 101 -25.07 -10.85 20.45
CA SER A 101 -24.59 -9.49 20.17
C SER A 101 -24.57 -9.29 18.66
N LYS A 102 -24.45 -8.05 18.24
CA LYS A 102 -24.26 -7.74 16.81
C LYS A 102 -22.96 -7.01 16.61
N ALA A 103 -22.26 -7.36 15.55
CA ALA A 103 -21.08 -6.68 15.11
C ALA A 103 -21.39 -5.82 13.88
N VAL A 104 -20.89 -4.61 13.85
CA VAL A 104 -21.01 -3.70 12.70
C VAL A 104 -19.76 -3.85 11.84
N MET A 105 -19.93 -4.26 10.60
CA MET A 105 -18.85 -4.38 9.63
C MET A 105 -18.92 -3.22 8.64
N VAL A 106 -17.79 -2.56 8.45
CA VAL A 106 -17.63 -1.45 7.50
C VAL A 106 -16.42 -1.71 6.61
N VAL A 107 -16.59 -1.53 5.32
CA VAL A 107 -15.48 -1.60 4.36
C VAL A 107 -15.21 -0.19 3.84
N CYS A 108 -13.98 0.24 3.94
CA CYS A 108 -13.55 1.57 3.53
C CYS A 108 -12.18 1.55 2.85
N ARG A 109 -11.84 2.61 2.16
CA ARG A 109 -10.50 2.79 1.62
C ARG A 109 -9.51 3.10 2.75
N LYS A 110 -8.28 2.67 2.60
CA LYS A 110 -7.22 2.89 3.61
C LYS A 110 -7.11 4.34 4.08
N ARG A 111 -7.27 5.30 3.18
CA ARG A 111 -7.23 6.74 3.49
C ARG A 111 -8.34 7.22 4.42
N ASP A 112 -9.52 6.57 4.35
CA ASP A 112 -10.70 6.98 5.11
C ASP A 112 -10.74 6.31 6.50
N THR A 113 -9.91 5.27 6.71
CA THR A 113 -9.88 4.47 7.94
C THR A 113 -9.65 5.32 9.18
N SER A 114 -8.70 6.24 9.15
CA SER A 114 -8.37 7.09 10.32
C SER A 114 -9.52 8.00 10.71
N THR A 115 -10.27 8.52 9.74
CA THR A 115 -11.45 9.36 9.98
C THR A 115 -12.58 8.55 10.60
N ILE A 116 -12.85 7.36 10.07
CA ILE A 116 -13.87 6.45 10.61
C ILE A 116 -13.53 6.01 12.02
N LEU A 117 -12.26 5.67 12.30
CA LEU A 117 -11.82 5.31 13.65
C LEU A 117 -12.02 6.43 14.68
N LYS A 118 -11.81 7.69 14.27
CA LYS A 118 -12.09 8.85 15.15
C LYS A 118 -13.58 8.96 15.45
N LEU A 119 -14.43 8.86 14.43
CA LEU A 119 -15.87 8.91 14.60
C LEU A 119 -16.40 7.79 15.53
N ILE A 120 -15.88 6.58 15.37
CA ILE A 120 -16.25 5.45 16.24
C ILE A 120 -15.86 5.73 17.70
N LYS A 121 -14.66 6.25 17.94
CA LYS A 121 -14.21 6.58 19.29
C LYS A 121 -14.97 7.75 19.92
N GLU A 122 -15.47 8.67 19.13
CA GLU A 122 -16.32 9.75 19.60
C GLU A 122 -17.71 9.25 20.02
N GLU A 123 -18.24 8.27 19.31
CA GLU A 123 -19.56 7.68 19.60
C GLU A 123 -19.50 6.72 20.81
N ASP A 124 -18.56 5.78 20.79
CA ASP A 124 -18.34 4.86 21.91
C ASP A 124 -16.85 4.65 22.18
N PRO A 125 -16.29 5.32 23.21
CA PRO A 125 -14.88 5.16 23.59
C PRO A 125 -14.51 3.74 24.03
N ASN A 126 -15.49 2.93 24.47
CA ASN A 126 -15.29 1.57 24.94
C ASN A 126 -15.52 0.50 23.86
N ALA A 127 -15.92 0.91 22.66
CA ALA A 127 -16.13 -0.05 21.57
C ALA A 127 -14.84 -0.80 21.25
N PHE A 128 -14.94 -2.13 21.15
CA PHE A 128 -13.86 -2.97 20.65
C PHE A 128 -13.93 -3.03 19.12
N LEU A 129 -12.81 -2.75 18.47
CA LEU A 129 -12.75 -2.74 17.01
C LEU A 129 -11.52 -3.47 16.50
N THR A 130 -11.69 -4.13 15.35
CA THR A 130 -10.61 -4.82 14.63
C THR A 130 -10.52 -4.23 13.23
N VAL A 131 -9.32 -3.88 12.80
CA VAL A 131 -9.07 -3.39 11.44
C VAL A 131 -8.23 -4.42 10.70
N GLY A 132 -8.77 -4.93 9.61
CA GLY A 132 -8.08 -5.83 8.70
C GLY A 132 -7.88 -5.19 7.32
N SER A 133 -6.75 -5.44 6.69
CA SER A 133 -6.55 -5.06 5.29
C SER A 133 -7.17 -6.09 4.35
N VAL A 134 -7.86 -5.61 3.32
CA VAL A 134 -8.50 -6.45 2.29
C VAL A 134 -7.84 -6.16 0.96
N MET A 135 -7.39 -7.23 0.27
CA MET A 135 -6.64 -7.09 -0.98
C MET A 135 -7.48 -6.67 -2.18
N GLY A 136 -8.78 -6.90 -2.15
CA GLY A 136 -9.67 -6.48 -3.23
C GLY A 136 -11.10 -6.33 -2.75
N VAL A 137 -11.71 -5.20 -3.05
CA VAL A 137 -13.12 -4.94 -2.82
C VAL A 137 -13.72 -4.48 -4.13
N TYR A 138 -14.67 -5.24 -4.62
CA TYR A 138 -15.34 -4.99 -5.90
C TYR A 138 -16.82 -4.74 -5.66
N GLY A 139 -17.39 -3.78 -6.37
CA GLY A 139 -18.81 -3.47 -6.27
C GLY A 139 -19.13 -1.98 -6.26
N GLN A 140 -20.36 -1.64 -5.92
CA GLN A 140 -20.80 -0.24 -5.89
C GLN A 140 -19.98 0.58 -4.89
N GLY A 141 -19.36 1.67 -5.36
CA GLY A 141 -18.48 2.55 -4.57
C GLY A 141 -17.02 2.12 -4.49
N PHE A 142 -16.65 0.98 -5.09
CA PHE A 142 -15.31 0.46 -5.24
C PHE A 142 -15.00 0.17 -6.72
N ASP A 143 -13.83 -0.41 -6.98
CA ASP A 143 -13.41 -0.72 -8.34
C ASP A 143 -14.38 -1.71 -9.01
N ALA A 144 -14.75 -1.44 -10.26
CA ALA A 144 -15.56 -2.36 -11.04
C ALA A 144 -14.74 -3.61 -11.38
N LEU A 145 -15.38 -4.80 -11.28
CA LEU A 145 -14.82 -6.01 -11.85
C LEU A 145 -14.66 -5.81 -13.35
N ASN A 146 -13.47 -5.42 -13.80
CA ASN A 146 -13.14 -5.50 -15.20
C ASN A 146 -13.14 -6.97 -15.59
N LYS A 147 -14.02 -7.31 -16.53
CA LYS A 147 -14.07 -8.65 -17.12
C LYS A 147 -12.67 -9.01 -17.61
N ALA A 148 -12.11 -10.05 -17.02
CA ALA A 148 -11.00 -10.77 -17.59
C ALA A 148 -11.47 -11.44 -18.91
#